data_64027bbc0b33b17c469a1963c32c76b6
#
_entry.id   64027bbc0b33b17c469a1963c32c76b6
#
_cell.length_a   1.000
_cell.length_b   1.000
_cell.length_c   1.000
_cell.angle_alpha   90.00
_cell.angle_beta   90.00
_cell.angle_gamma   90.00
#
_symmetry.space_group_name_H-M   'P 1'
#
loop_
_entity.id
_entity.type
_entity.pdbx_description
1 polymer ?
#
loop_
_entity_poly.entity_id
_entity_poly.type
_entity_poly.pdbx_seq_one_letter_code
_entity_poly.pdbx_strand_id
1 'polypeptide(L)'
;MEGEEMPEATWKPHGYATQGRLSTTEKDSLTTTAFAFPRTRKEPMTDATHVRDAMARFNQVKGVTDSERDLAFSNIKKAANHFGIQMKETDWRQFGTQRA
;
A
#
# COMPACT_ATOMS: atom_id res chain seq x y z
N MET A 1 -0.02 -3.83 -25.75
CA MET A 1 0.22 -3.81 -25.38
C MET A 1 0.59 -4.00 -24.65
N GLU A 2 0.54 -4.16 -24.55
CA GLU A 2 0.80 -4.36 -23.99
C GLU A 2 1.28 -4.50 -23.06
N GLY A 3 1.42 -4.76 -22.66
CA GLY A 3 2.09 -5.42 -21.65
C GLY A 3 2.40 -4.73 -20.39
N GLU A 4 2.07 -3.52 -20.27
CA GLU A 4 2.42 -2.72 -19.11
C GLU A 4 1.35 -2.73 -18.05
N GLU A 5 0.53 -3.72 -18.05
CA GLU A 5 -0.53 -3.76 -17.08
C GLU A 5 0.00 -3.93 -15.67
N MET A 6 -0.54 -3.15 -14.77
CA MET A 6 -0.26 -3.33 -13.37
C MET A 6 -0.92 -4.60 -12.88
N PRO A 7 -0.29 -5.28 -11.92
CA PRO A 7 -0.95 -6.45 -11.34
C PRO A 7 -2.24 -6.04 -10.66
N GLU A 8 -3.16 -6.97 -10.63
CA GLU A 8 -4.44 -6.73 -9.99
C GLU A 8 -4.24 -6.58 -8.49
N ALA A 9 -4.85 -5.55 -7.92
CA ALA A 9 -4.68 -5.28 -6.50
C ALA A 9 -5.28 -6.40 -5.67
N THR A 10 -4.58 -6.74 -4.59
CA THR A 10 -5.06 -7.72 -3.64
C THR A 10 -5.63 -7.06 -2.39
N TRP A 11 -5.45 -5.76 -2.25
CA TRP A 11 -5.95 -5.05 -1.07
C TRP A 11 -7.46 -5.02 -1.05
N LYS A 12 -8.03 -5.18 0.13
CA LYS A 12 -9.46 -5.09 0.34
C LYS A 12 -9.73 -4.24 1.55
N PRO A 13 -10.81 -3.46 1.53
CA PRO A 13 -11.16 -2.68 2.72
C PRO A 13 -11.55 -3.60 3.85
N HIS A 14 -11.26 -3.17 5.06
CA HIS A 14 -11.55 -3.92 6.26
C HIS A 14 -12.40 -3.06 7.18
N GLY A 15 -13.29 -3.72 7.91
CA GLY A 15 -14.16 -3.02 8.82
C GLY A 15 -13.55 -2.73 10.17
N TYR A 16 -12.24 -2.56 10.21
CA TYR A 16 -11.58 -2.28 11.48
C TYR A 16 -11.83 -0.84 11.89
N ALA A 17 -12.18 -0.68 13.13
CA ALA A 17 -12.36 0.65 13.68
C ALA A 17 -11.04 1.08 14.31
N THR A 18 -10.02 1.26 13.51
CA THR A 18 -8.74 1.67 14.02
C THR A 18 -8.71 3.18 14.20
N GLN A 19 -7.88 3.62 15.10
CA GLN A 19 -7.71 5.03 15.36
C GLN A 19 -6.37 5.51 14.87
N GLY A 20 -5.93 4.99 13.76
CA GLY A 20 -4.70 5.43 13.12
C GLY A 20 -3.47 4.67 13.55
N ARG A 21 -3.47 4.10 14.73
CA ARG A 21 -2.31 3.37 15.22
C ARG A 21 -2.70 1.93 15.51
N LEU A 22 -1.90 1.01 15.02
CA LEU A 22 -2.14 -0.41 15.22
C LEU A 22 -1.14 -0.95 16.22
N SER A 23 -1.64 -1.67 17.22
CA SER A 23 -0.75 -2.40 18.12
C SER A 23 -0.16 -3.60 17.38
N THR A 24 0.87 -4.19 17.96
CA THR A 24 1.47 -5.39 17.38
C THR A 24 0.43 -6.49 17.24
N THR A 25 -0.39 -6.68 18.26
CA THR A 25 -1.41 -7.73 18.22
C THR A 25 -2.41 -7.46 17.11
N GLU A 26 -2.82 -6.22 16.94
CA GLU A 26 -3.77 -5.89 15.89
C GLU A 26 -3.16 -6.14 14.51
N LYS A 27 -1.90 -5.77 14.33
CA LYS A 27 -1.25 -6.02 13.05
C LYS A 27 -1.13 -7.50 12.77
N ASP A 28 -0.86 -8.28 13.79
CA ASP A 28 -0.69 -9.72 13.60
C ASP A 28 -1.99 -10.40 13.22
N SER A 29 -3.13 -9.81 13.59
CA SER A 29 -4.42 -10.42 13.26
C SER A 29 -4.99 -9.93 11.93
N LEU A 30 -4.33 -8.99 11.26
CA LEU A 30 -4.80 -8.54 9.95
C LEU A 30 -4.58 -9.63 8.91
N THR A 31 -5.51 -9.75 7.98
CA THR A 31 -5.29 -10.63 6.83
C THR A 31 -4.30 -10.00 5.89
N THR A 32 -3.71 -10.82 5.02
CA THR A 32 -2.73 -10.30 4.07
C THR A 32 -3.34 -9.27 3.12
N THR A 33 -4.65 -9.29 2.94
CA THR A 33 -5.31 -8.32 2.06
C THR A 33 -5.32 -6.91 2.64
N ALA A 34 -4.88 -6.73 3.88
CA ALA A 34 -4.79 -5.40 4.47
C ALA A 34 -3.50 -4.67 4.08
N PHE A 35 -2.53 -5.37 3.53
CA PHE A 35 -1.18 -4.81 3.36
C PHE A 35 -0.90 -4.42 1.92
N ALA A 36 -0.09 -3.38 1.76
CA ALA A 36 0.42 -3.04 0.44
C ALA A 36 1.32 -4.16 -0.08
N PHE A 37 2.18 -4.68 0.80
CA PHE A 37 3.08 -5.79 0.46
C PHE A 37 2.62 -7.04 1.20
N PRO A 38 1.70 -7.82 0.60
CA PRO A 38 1.09 -8.91 1.37
C PRO A 38 2.06 -10.03 1.77
N ARG A 39 3.01 -10.38 0.91
CA ARG A 39 3.91 -11.48 1.24
C ARG A 39 4.74 -11.17 2.47
N THR A 40 5.25 -9.97 2.56
CA THR A 40 6.10 -9.57 3.69
C THR A 40 5.32 -8.90 4.80
N ARG A 41 4.02 -8.72 4.62
CA ARG A 41 3.14 -8.08 5.59
C ARG A 41 3.66 -6.71 6.01
N LYS A 42 3.97 -5.90 5.00
CA LYS A 42 4.46 -4.54 5.23
C LYS A 42 3.43 -3.54 4.79
N GLU A 43 3.39 -2.43 5.47
CA GLU A 43 2.54 -1.28 5.18
C GLU A 43 1.07 -1.64 5.19
N PRO A 44 0.51 -1.91 6.38
CA PRO A 44 -0.94 -2.12 6.49
C PRO A 44 -1.68 -0.84 6.15
N MET A 45 -2.78 -0.97 5.42
CA MET A 45 -3.53 0.18 4.96
C MET A 45 -4.97 0.06 5.44
N THR A 46 -5.16 0.33 6.72
CA THR A 46 -6.47 0.20 7.35
C THR A 46 -7.24 1.50 7.42
N ASP A 47 -6.57 2.61 7.11
CA ASP A 47 -7.23 3.92 7.06
C ASP A 47 -6.41 4.86 6.20
N ALA A 48 -6.91 6.08 6.03
CA ALA A 48 -6.24 7.05 5.16
C ALA A 48 -4.84 7.38 5.64
N THR A 49 -4.65 7.49 6.93
CA THR A 49 -3.33 7.81 7.47
C THR A 49 -2.33 6.72 7.11
N HIS A 50 -2.74 5.46 7.23
CA HIS A 50 -1.85 4.36 6.89
C HIS A 50 -1.55 4.32 5.40
N VAL A 51 -2.51 4.70 4.56
CA VAL A 51 -2.24 4.78 3.13
C VAL A 51 -1.17 5.82 2.84
N ARG A 52 -1.29 6.98 3.47
CA ARG A 52 -0.28 8.02 3.29
C ARG A 52 1.08 7.58 3.79
N ASP A 53 1.10 6.86 4.91
CA ASP A 53 2.35 6.31 5.43
C ASP A 53 2.96 5.32 4.44
N ALA A 54 2.14 4.49 3.82
CA ALA A 54 2.63 3.52 2.86
C ALA A 54 3.30 4.23 1.68
N MET A 55 2.71 5.32 1.23
CA MET A 55 3.30 6.10 0.14
C MET A 55 4.62 6.72 0.57
N ALA A 56 4.66 7.26 1.77
CA ALA A 56 5.85 7.94 2.26
C ALA A 56 7.01 6.97 2.50
N ARG A 57 6.70 5.73 2.87
CA ARG A 57 7.73 4.75 3.22
C ARG A 57 8.00 3.75 2.12
N PHE A 58 7.37 3.91 0.99
CA PHE A 58 7.42 2.91 -0.07
C PHE A 58 8.86 2.49 -0.41
N ASN A 59 9.72 3.47 -0.60
CA ASN A 59 11.08 3.18 -1.04
C ASN A 59 11.96 2.67 0.08
N GLN A 60 11.46 2.64 1.29
CA GLN A 60 12.22 2.14 2.43
C GLN A 60 11.92 0.68 2.73
N VAL A 61 10.92 0.11 2.08
CA VAL A 61 10.56 -1.28 2.29
C VAL A 61 11.62 -2.16 1.63
N LYS A 62 12.18 -3.09 2.41
CA LYS A 62 13.25 -3.94 1.95
C LYS A 62 12.78 -5.37 1.84
N GLY A 63 13.53 -6.16 1.08
CA GLY A 63 13.21 -7.57 0.93
C GLY A 63 12.06 -7.83 -0.01
N VAL A 64 11.81 -6.91 -0.94
CA VAL A 64 10.73 -7.05 -1.90
C VAL A 64 11.29 -6.88 -3.31
N THR A 65 10.64 -7.54 -4.25
CA THR A 65 11.03 -7.46 -5.66
C THR A 65 10.29 -6.31 -6.34
N ASP A 66 10.73 -5.99 -7.55
CA ASP A 66 10.03 -4.97 -8.33
C ASP A 66 8.62 -5.41 -8.66
N SER A 67 8.40 -6.71 -8.89
CA SER A 67 7.05 -7.20 -9.10
C SER A 67 6.18 -6.95 -7.87
N GLU A 68 6.75 -7.12 -6.70
CA GLU A 68 6.02 -6.83 -5.48
C GLU A 68 5.78 -5.34 -5.30
N ARG A 69 6.69 -4.51 -5.78
CA ARG A 69 6.45 -3.07 -5.76
C ARG A 69 5.34 -2.67 -6.72
N ASP A 70 5.25 -3.32 -7.87
CA ASP A 70 4.13 -3.08 -8.77
C ASP A 70 2.80 -3.45 -8.12
N LEU A 71 2.76 -4.60 -7.45
CA LEU A 71 1.56 -5.01 -6.75
C LEU A 71 1.23 -4.04 -5.63
N ALA A 72 2.25 -3.65 -4.86
CA ALA A 72 2.02 -2.72 -3.77
C ALA A 72 1.46 -1.39 -4.27
N PHE A 73 1.95 -0.93 -5.41
CA PHE A 73 1.42 0.31 -5.98
C PHE A 73 -0.04 0.15 -6.36
N SER A 74 -0.41 -0.97 -6.96
CA SER A 74 -1.81 -1.23 -7.28
C SER A 74 -2.66 -1.23 -6.01
N ASN A 75 -2.14 -1.84 -4.95
CA ASN A 75 -2.84 -1.88 -3.67
C ASN A 75 -3.01 -0.47 -3.09
N ILE A 76 -1.97 0.34 -3.17
CA ILE A 76 -2.05 1.71 -2.65
C ILE A 76 -3.05 2.52 -3.46
N LYS A 77 -3.06 2.36 -4.78
CA LYS A 77 -4.04 3.08 -5.60
C LYS A 77 -5.47 2.70 -5.21
N LYS A 78 -5.70 1.42 -5.01
CA LYS A 78 -7.04 0.99 -4.66
C LYS A 78 -7.45 1.53 -3.29
N ALA A 79 -6.53 1.44 -2.33
CA ALA A 79 -6.82 1.93 -0.98
C ALA A 79 -6.99 3.45 -0.97
N ALA A 80 -6.15 4.17 -1.71
CA ALA A 80 -6.27 5.62 -1.79
C ALA A 80 -7.62 6.01 -2.36
N ASN A 81 -8.05 5.32 -3.41
CA ASN A 81 -9.35 5.60 -4.00
C ASN A 81 -10.46 5.33 -2.99
N HIS A 82 -10.35 4.25 -2.24
CA HIS A 82 -11.36 3.90 -1.26
C HIS A 82 -11.47 4.96 -0.16
N PHE A 83 -10.34 5.50 0.28
CA PHE A 83 -10.33 6.49 1.36
C PHE A 83 -10.36 7.93 0.87
N GLY A 84 -10.53 8.14 -0.43
CA GLY A 84 -10.65 9.49 -0.96
C GLY A 84 -9.34 10.26 -1.03
N ILE A 85 -8.23 9.58 -1.13
CA ILE A 85 -6.91 10.21 -1.25
C ILE A 85 -6.57 10.31 -2.73
N GLN A 86 -6.21 11.51 -3.17
CA GLN A 86 -5.78 11.68 -4.54
C GLN A 86 -4.32 11.35 -4.69
N MET A 87 -4.00 10.61 -5.73
CA MET A 87 -2.62 10.27 -6.05
C MET A 87 -2.27 10.88 -7.40
N LYS A 88 -1.12 11.52 -7.45
CA LYS A 88 -0.60 12.05 -8.70
C LYS A 88 0.26 11.03 -9.42
N GLU A 89 0.83 10.13 -8.67
CA GLU A 89 1.78 9.17 -9.23
C GLU A 89 1.05 8.14 -10.07
N THR A 90 1.68 7.72 -11.14
CA THR A 90 1.20 6.65 -11.99
C THR A 90 2.11 5.45 -11.97
N ASP A 91 3.21 5.53 -11.24
CA ASP A 91 4.20 4.47 -11.15
C ASP A 91 4.91 4.63 -9.81
N TRP A 92 5.23 3.51 -9.17
CA TRP A 92 5.84 3.57 -7.83
C TRP A 92 7.21 4.25 -7.84
N ARG A 93 7.88 4.25 -8.97
CA ARG A 93 9.18 4.88 -9.04
C ARG A 93 9.10 6.39 -8.83
N GLN A 94 7.94 6.95 -9.01
CA GLN A 94 7.74 8.39 -8.82
C GLN A 94 7.69 8.79 -7.36
N PHE A 95 7.48 7.84 -6.46
CA PHE A 95 7.43 8.17 -5.04
C PHE A 95 8.74 8.79 -4.57
N GLY A 96 9.86 8.27 -5.04
CA GLY A 96 11.15 8.78 -4.60
C GLY A 96 11.51 10.13 -5.18
N THR A 97 10.84 10.55 -6.24
CA THR A 97 11.17 11.80 -6.90
C THR A 97 10.38 12.98 -6.35
N GLN A 98 9.52 12.73 -5.37
CA GLN A 98 8.75 13.80 -4.76
C GLN A 98 9.58 14.70 -3.87
N ARG A 99 10.75 14.28 -3.54
CA ARG A 99 11.58 14.99 -2.61
C ARG A 99 12.29 16.12 -3.30
N ALA A 100 12.22 17.23 -2.72
CA ALA A 100 12.91 18.39 -3.27
C ALA A 100 14.36 18.33 -2.91
#